data_861b8052aaaa4275447a13b80ab12331
#
_entry.id   861b8052aaaa4275447a13b80ab12331
#
_cell.length_a   1.000
_cell.length_b   1.000
_cell.length_c   1.000
_cell.angle_alpha   90.00
_cell.angle_beta   90.00
_cell.angle_gamma   90.00
#
_symmetry.space_group_name_H-M   'P 1'
#
loop_
_entity.id
_entity.type
_entity.pdbx_description
1 polymer ?
#
loop_
_entity_poly.entity_id
_entity_poly.type
_entity_poly.pdbx_seq_one_letter_code
_entity_poly.pdbx_strand_id
1 'polypeptide(L)'
;VTLHDARWRGFASDNYSGILPEVLDAIRAANGGHQSSYGADVYTQALGETIREHFGPHAEVFPVFNGTGANVVALTSMMPRWGAVICSSSAHIHTDEGGAPERVSGLKLYTVSHEGGKLTPASVATQAYGFGDEHRAQPMVVSITQSTEVGTVYTPGEIRALADYVHSKNMLLHMDGARLWNAAASLGLPFADFTTHAGVDVLSLGATKNGALGAEAIVVLNPDAVEGILYLRKLSMQLSSKMRFVSAQILALFQESVGITAATHANTMAALLRSTLEDRIAQGAITELAFSYPTQSNGVFAMIDLEVANRLRQKVRFYNWDESRGEVRWMCSFDTTEADIISFVDLIQEELQA
;
A
#
# COMPACT_ATOMS: atom_id res chain seq x y z
N VAL A 1 1.58 -13.19 -29.37
CA VAL A 1 2.82 -13.88 -29.02
C VAL A 1 3.02 -13.77 -27.52
N THR A 2 3.05 -14.89 -26.82
CA THR A 2 3.37 -14.93 -25.38
C THR A 2 4.90 -14.99 -25.24
N LEU A 3 5.49 -14.04 -24.50
CA LEU A 3 6.93 -13.91 -24.34
C LEU A 3 7.44 -14.47 -23.00
N HIS A 4 6.54 -14.96 -22.14
CA HIS A 4 6.86 -15.48 -20.80
C HIS A 4 6.03 -16.73 -20.51
N ASP A 5 6.41 -17.50 -19.49
CA ASP A 5 5.58 -18.61 -18.98
C ASP A 5 4.44 -18.01 -18.15
N ALA A 6 3.22 -18.13 -18.65
CA ALA A 6 2.02 -17.62 -17.98
C ALA A 6 1.66 -18.39 -16.69
N ARG A 7 2.31 -19.54 -16.43
CA ARG A 7 2.08 -20.35 -15.22
C ARG A 7 3.10 -20.04 -14.12
N TRP A 8 4.19 -19.30 -14.47
CA TRP A 8 5.21 -18.99 -13.50
C TRP A 8 4.65 -18.06 -12.41
N ARG A 9 4.95 -18.36 -11.16
CA ARG A 9 4.61 -17.56 -9.98
C ARG A 9 5.87 -17.26 -9.18
N GLY A 10 5.90 -16.09 -8.55
CA GLY A 10 6.99 -15.69 -7.67
C GLY A 10 6.43 -15.00 -6.44
N PHE A 11 7.23 -14.92 -5.40
CA PHE A 11 6.86 -14.34 -4.11
C PHE A 11 7.56 -13.00 -3.84
N ALA A 12 8.00 -12.29 -4.88
CA ALA A 12 8.75 -11.05 -4.71
C ALA A 12 7.83 -9.84 -4.44
N SER A 13 6.73 -9.74 -5.17
CA SER A 13 5.82 -8.60 -5.10
C SER A 13 4.45 -8.95 -5.69
N ASP A 14 3.41 -8.40 -5.11
CA ASP A 14 2.06 -8.36 -5.68
C ASP A 14 1.96 -7.55 -6.99
N ASN A 15 2.98 -6.75 -7.31
CA ASN A 15 3.13 -6.15 -8.66
C ASN A 15 3.54 -7.14 -9.77
N TYR A 16 3.85 -8.40 -9.43
CA TYR A 16 4.21 -9.42 -10.42
C TYR A 16 3.01 -10.11 -11.03
N SER A 17 1.87 -10.10 -10.34
CA SER A 17 0.61 -10.63 -10.82
C SER A 17 0.09 -9.89 -12.06
N GLY A 18 -0.77 -10.54 -12.80
CA GLY A 18 -1.46 -9.93 -13.94
C GLY A 18 -2.58 -8.97 -13.53
N ILE A 19 -3.56 -8.85 -14.39
CA ILE A 19 -4.74 -8.02 -14.20
C ILE A 19 -5.93 -8.94 -13.92
N LEU A 20 -6.81 -8.55 -12.99
CA LEU A 20 -8.07 -9.26 -12.75
C LEU A 20 -8.94 -9.25 -14.02
N PRO A 21 -9.62 -10.36 -14.36
CA PRO A 21 -10.53 -10.43 -15.52
C PRO A 21 -11.57 -9.31 -15.51
N GLU A 22 -12.14 -8.98 -14.35
CA GLU A 22 -13.17 -7.94 -14.16
C GLU A 22 -12.60 -6.55 -14.48
N VAL A 23 -11.35 -6.30 -14.15
CA VAL A 23 -10.65 -5.05 -14.50
C VAL A 23 -10.40 -4.96 -16.01
N LEU A 24 -9.99 -6.06 -16.66
CA LEU A 24 -9.84 -6.11 -18.12
C LEU A 24 -11.17 -5.87 -18.83
N ASP A 25 -12.25 -6.43 -18.33
CA ASP A 25 -13.60 -6.24 -18.89
C ASP A 25 -14.08 -4.80 -18.69
N ALA A 26 -13.80 -4.17 -17.56
CA ALA A 26 -14.09 -2.76 -17.34
C ALA A 26 -13.31 -1.83 -18.28
N ILE A 27 -12.03 -2.12 -18.54
CA ILE A 27 -11.23 -1.40 -19.56
C ILE A 27 -11.86 -1.56 -20.95
N ARG A 28 -12.26 -2.78 -21.30
CA ARG A 28 -12.92 -3.08 -22.58
C ARG A 28 -14.24 -2.34 -22.72
N ALA A 29 -15.06 -2.32 -21.68
CA ALA A 29 -16.33 -1.59 -21.65
C ALA A 29 -16.12 -0.08 -21.79
N ALA A 30 -15.09 0.48 -21.12
CA ALA A 30 -14.75 1.89 -21.22
C ALA A 30 -14.20 2.30 -22.61
N ASN A 31 -13.83 1.35 -23.47
CA ASN A 31 -13.22 1.64 -24.77
C ASN A 31 -14.22 2.10 -25.86
N GLY A 32 -15.53 1.94 -25.65
CA GLY A 32 -16.55 2.34 -26.60
C GLY A 32 -16.76 3.85 -26.69
N GLY A 33 -16.97 4.36 -27.91
CA GLY A 33 -17.34 5.76 -28.16
C GLY A 33 -16.33 6.81 -27.67
N HIS A 34 -16.75 8.06 -27.68
CA HIS A 34 -15.96 9.19 -27.19
C HIS A 34 -16.47 9.63 -25.82
N GLN A 35 -15.54 10.02 -24.95
CA GLN A 35 -15.79 10.61 -23.63
C GLN A 35 -14.92 11.86 -23.46
N SER A 36 -15.35 12.78 -22.62
CA SER A 36 -14.56 13.96 -22.25
C SER A 36 -13.23 13.52 -21.64
N SER A 37 -12.19 14.32 -21.89
CA SER A 37 -10.83 14.03 -21.39
C SER A 37 -10.59 14.59 -19.98
N TYR A 38 -9.48 14.18 -19.39
CA TYR A 38 -8.93 14.72 -18.13
C TYR A 38 -9.84 14.59 -16.90
N GLY A 39 -10.67 13.54 -16.85
CA GLY A 39 -11.55 13.26 -15.71
C GLY A 39 -12.94 13.88 -15.78
N ALA A 40 -13.30 14.53 -16.90
CA ALA A 40 -14.65 15.03 -17.13
C ALA A 40 -15.54 13.98 -17.83
N ASP A 41 -15.21 12.70 -17.68
CA ASP A 41 -15.92 11.56 -18.23
C ASP A 41 -16.84 10.90 -17.22
N VAL A 42 -17.78 10.08 -17.71
CA VAL A 42 -18.80 9.43 -16.88
C VAL A 42 -18.21 8.39 -15.91
N TYR A 43 -17.08 7.76 -16.22
CA TYR A 43 -16.43 6.78 -15.35
C TYR A 43 -15.77 7.46 -14.15
N THR A 44 -15.12 8.61 -14.38
CA THR A 44 -14.52 9.41 -13.29
C THR A 44 -15.62 10.01 -12.40
N GLN A 45 -16.74 10.41 -12.98
CA GLN A 45 -17.91 10.86 -12.21
C GLN A 45 -18.48 9.73 -11.34
N ALA A 46 -18.70 8.55 -11.92
CA ALA A 46 -19.18 7.38 -11.19
C ALA A 46 -18.20 6.96 -10.08
N LEU A 47 -16.89 7.03 -10.34
CA LEU A 47 -15.89 6.78 -9.32
C LEU A 47 -16.03 7.75 -8.15
N GLY A 48 -16.30 9.03 -8.40
CA GLY A 48 -16.56 10.01 -7.35
C GLY A 48 -17.77 9.65 -6.49
N GLU A 49 -18.84 9.11 -7.09
CA GLU A 49 -20.03 8.63 -6.37
C GLU A 49 -19.67 7.40 -5.49
N THR A 50 -19.00 6.42 -6.08
CA THR A 50 -18.55 5.21 -5.36
C THR A 50 -17.62 5.56 -4.19
N ILE A 51 -16.68 6.49 -4.37
CA ILE A 51 -15.80 6.91 -3.28
C ILE A 51 -16.57 7.57 -2.14
N ARG A 52 -17.56 8.41 -2.44
CA ARG A 52 -18.42 8.97 -1.38
C ARG A 52 -19.25 7.92 -0.64
N GLU A 53 -19.68 6.89 -1.33
CA GLU A 53 -20.41 5.77 -0.73
C GLU A 53 -19.53 4.99 0.28
N HIS A 54 -18.27 4.73 -0.07
CA HIS A 54 -17.38 3.90 0.71
C HIS A 54 -16.56 4.66 1.77
N PHE A 55 -16.30 5.96 1.58
CA PHE A 55 -15.42 6.75 2.43
C PHE A 55 -16.13 7.94 3.12
N GLY A 56 -17.37 8.22 2.76
CA GLY A 56 -18.17 9.29 3.37
C GLY A 56 -18.50 10.43 2.40
N PRO A 57 -19.55 11.21 2.70
CA PRO A 57 -20.20 12.14 1.75
C PRO A 57 -19.32 13.30 1.29
N HIS A 58 -18.26 13.62 2.04
CA HIS A 58 -17.33 14.70 1.72
C HIS A 58 -16.07 14.22 0.98
N ALA A 59 -15.93 12.89 0.75
CA ALA A 59 -14.77 12.35 0.09
C ALA A 59 -14.69 12.77 -1.39
N GLU A 60 -13.51 13.25 -1.80
CA GLU A 60 -13.19 13.60 -3.16
C GLU A 60 -12.10 12.67 -3.70
N VAL A 61 -12.14 12.32 -5.00
CA VAL A 61 -11.18 11.40 -5.62
C VAL A 61 -10.44 12.02 -6.79
N PHE A 62 -9.15 11.80 -6.82
CA PHE A 62 -8.24 12.26 -7.87
C PHE A 62 -7.44 11.07 -8.41
N PRO A 63 -7.91 10.41 -9.50
CA PRO A 63 -7.19 9.27 -10.08
C PRO A 63 -5.81 9.69 -10.60
N VAL A 64 -4.83 8.81 -10.39
CA VAL A 64 -3.42 8.98 -10.79
C VAL A 64 -2.87 7.66 -11.34
N PHE A 65 -1.63 7.65 -11.88
CA PHE A 65 -1.07 6.46 -12.53
C PHE A 65 -0.39 5.47 -11.58
N ASN A 66 0.22 5.95 -10.49
CA ASN A 66 1.03 5.11 -9.60
C ASN A 66 1.05 5.65 -8.16
N GLY A 67 1.45 4.79 -7.22
CA GLY A 67 1.46 5.09 -5.79
C GLY A 67 2.42 6.22 -5.42
N THR A 68 3.64 6.24 -5.98
CA THR A 68 4.59 7.33 -5.76
C THR A 68 4.00 8.69 -6.17
N GLY A 69 3.31 8.72 -7.32
CA GLY A 69 2.61 9.94 -7.77
C GLY A 69 1.46 10.31 -6.84
N ALA A 70 0.73 9.34 -6.29
CA ALA A 70 -0.32 9.59 -5.30
C ALA A 70 0.28 10.23 -4.03
N ASN A 71 1.34 9.63 -3.48
CA ASN A 71 2.01 10.13 -2.26
C ASN A 71 2.59 11.53 -2.48
N VAL A 72 3.31 11.75 -3.57
CA VAL A 72 3.91 13.06 -3.91
C VAL A 72 2.84 14.15 -4.01
N VAL A 73 1.76 13.90 -4.77
CA VAL A 73 0.70 14.90 -4.97
C VAL A 73 -0.09 15.13 -3.68
N ALA A 74 -0.44 14.05 -2.96
CA ALA A 74 -1.14 14.15 -1.67
C ALA A 74 -0.34 14.98 -0.68
N LEU A 75 0.89 14.59 -0.38
CA LEU A 75 1.74 15.28 0.60
C LEU A 75 2.05 16.73 0.21
N THR A 76 2.25 17.00 -1.09
CA THR A 76 2.46 18.37 -1.58
C THR A 76 1.22 19.25 -1.39
N SER A 77 0.02 18.67 -1.53
CA SER A 77 -1.23 19.42 -1.35
C SER A 77 -1.57 19.70 0.12
N MET A 78 -1.00 18.93 1.04
CA MET A 78 -1.29 19.02 2.49
C MET A 78 -0.42 20.05 3.22
N MET A 79 0.65 20.54 2.63
CA MET A 79 1.58 21.46 3.30
C MET A 79 2.41 22.29 2.33
N PRO A 80 2.90 23.46 2.78
CA PRO A 80 3.87 24.28 2.02
C PRO A 80 5.26 23.63 2.00
N ARG A 81 6.15 24.14 1.15
CA ARG A 81 7.52 23.61 0.94
C ARG A 81 8.44 23.64 2.18
N TRP A 82 8.12 24.41 3.20
CA TRP A 82 8.86 24.40 4.48
C TRP A 82 8.29 23.39 5.48
N GLY A 83 7.28 22.61 5.06
CA GLY A 83 6.69 21.55 5.85
C GLY A 83 7.56 20.30 5.90
N ALA A 84 7.30 19.48 6.91
CA ALA A 84 7.88 18.17 7.09
C ALA A 84 6.82 17.12 7.36
N VAL A 85 7.07 15.92 6.85
CA VAL A 85 6.28 14.72 7.11
C VAL A 85 7.02 13.87 8.15
N ILE A 86 6.33 13.46 9.21
CA ILE A 86 6.82 12.44 10.14
C ILE A 86 6.32 11.08 9.65
N CYS A 87 7.23 10.14 9.44
CA CYS A 87 6.91 8.80 8.97
C CYS A 87 7.76 7.73 9.65
N SER A 88 7.38 6.46 9.50
CA SER A 88 8.20 5.32 9.93
C SER A 88 9.53 5.29 9.17
N SER A 89 10.59 4.82 9.80
CA SER A 89 11.87 4.57 9.12
C SER A 89 11.78 3.49 8.04
N SER A 90 10.74 2.66 8.03
CA SER A 90 10.43 1.70 6.98
C SER A 90 9.44 2.21 5.93
N ALA A 91 8.91 3.44 6.09
CA ALA A 91 7.90 3.98 5.19
C ALA A 91 8.39 4.03 3.73
N HIS A 92 7.55 3.58 2.79
CA HIS A 92 7.85 3.53 1.37
C HIS A 92 8.27 4.90 0.81
N ILE A 93 7.64 5.98 1.27
CA ILE A 93 8.00 7.36 0.91
C ILE A 93 9.44 7.75 1.31
N HIS A 94 10.03 7.04 2.28
CA HIS A 94 11.41 7.25 2.71
C HIS A 94 12.38 6.30 2.01
N THR A 95 12.02 5.04 1.82
CA THR A 95 12.94 3.97 1.40
C THR A 95 12.93 3.69 -0.10
N ASP A 96 11.75 3.68 -0.75
CA ASP A 96 11.57 3.07 -2.08
C ASP A 96 10.92 3.97 -3.13
N GLU A 97 10.91 5.30 -2.94
CA GLU A 97 10.38 6.25 -3.93
C GLU A 97 11.46 7.13 -4.58
N GLY A 98 12.73 6.72 -4.52
CA GLY A 98 13.85 7.42 -5.12
C GLY A 98 14.05 8.85 -4.60
N GLY A 99 13.52 9.15 -3.41
CA GLY A 99 13.50 10.50 -2.81
C GLY A 99 12.50 11.44 -3.50
N ALA A 100 11.49 10.91 -4.21
CA ALA A 100 10.51 11.72 -4.93
C ALA A 100 9.74 12.71 -4.01
N PRO A 101 9.28 12.33 -2.81
CA PRO A 101 8.65 13.29 -1.90
C PRO A 101 9.55 14.48 -1.57
N GLU A 102 10.83 14.24 -1.31
CA GLU A 102 11.77 15.31 -0.98
C GLU A 102 12.19 16.13 -2.21
N ARG A 103 12.45 15.48 -3.35
CA ARG A 103 12.98 16.17 -4.55
C ARG A 103 11.90 16.86 -5.37
N VAL A 104 10.74 16.24 -5.55
CA VAL A 104 9.65 16.78 -6.37
C VAL A 104 8.81 17.76 -5.56
N SER A 105 8.42 17.37 -4.34
CA SER A 105 7.60 18.21 -3.46
C SER A 105 8.44 19.24 -2.71
N GLY A 106 9.74 19.01 -2.54
CA GLY A 106 10.64 19.90 -1.79
C GLY A 106 10.37 19.90 -0.28
N LEU A 107 9.73 18.85 0.22
CA LEU A 107 9.43 18.68 1.65
C LEU A 107 10.57 17.95 2.38
N LYS A 108 10.50 17.93 3.71
CA LYS A 108 11.42 17.18 4.58
C LYS A 108 10.74 15.97 5.15
N LEU A 109 11.43 14.81 5.15
CA LEU A 109 11.00 13.62 5.91
C LEU A 109 11.72 13.57 7.26
N TYR A 110 10.96 13.42 8.34
CA TYR A 110 11.44 13.10 9.68
C TYR A 110 11.06 11.65 10.00
N THR A 111 12.03 10.77 9.96
CA THR A 111 11.80 9.36 10.28
C THR A 111 11.85 9.12 11.78
N VAL A 112 10.99 8.21 12.23
CA VAL A 112 10.98 7.72 13.62
C VAL A 112 11.02 6.20 13.62
N SER A 113 11.57 5.63 14.71
CA SER A 113 11.56 4.19 14.92
C SER A 113 10.14 3.68 15.07
N HIS A 114 9.93 2.43 14.69
CA HIS A 114 8.62 1.77 14.69
C HIS A 114 8.70 0.40 15.36
N GLU A 115 7.56 -0.11 15.79
CA GLU A 115 7.35 -1.50 16.14
C GLU A 115 6.37 -2.11 15.13
N GLY A 116 6.79 -3.15 14.40
CA GLY A 116 5.96 -3.76 13.35
C GLY A 116 5.51 -2.80 12.25
N GLY A 117 6.31 -1.81 11.86
CA GLY A 117 5.95 -0.81 10.86
C GLY A 117 5.02 0.30 11.36
N LYS A 118 4.53 0.21 12.60
CA LYS A 118 3.53 1.12 13.14
C LYS A 118 4.14 2.30 13.90
N LEU A 119 3.52 3.47 13.75
CA LEU A 119 3.75 4.64 14.57
C LEU A 119 2.78 4.67 15.75
N THR A 120 3.18 5.37 16.80
CA THR A 120 2.36 5.68 17.96
C THR A 120 2.42 7.18 18.25
N PRO A 121 1.48 7.77 19.00
CA PRO A 121 1.60 9.15 19.48
C PRO A 121 2.94 9.45 20.13
N ALA A 122 3.47 8.51 20.90
CA ALA A 122 4.77 8.65 21.59
C ALA A 122 5.95 8.69 20.59
N SER A 123 5.98 7.83 19.58
CA SER A 123 7.03 7.86 18.55
C SER A 123 6.95 9.13 17.71
N VAL A 124 5.75 9.57 17.33
CA VAL A 124 5.53 10.83 16.59
C VAL A 124 5.99 12.04 17.41
N ALA A 125 5.72 12.08 18.72
CA ALA A 125 6.12 13.17 19.61
C ALA A 125 7.63 13.45 19.59
N THR A 126 8.45 12.46 19.27
CA THR A 126 9.91 12.62 19.19
C THR A 126 10.35 13.57 18.09
N GLN A 127 9.49 13.81 17.08
CA GLN A 127 9.74 14.72 15.96
C GLN A 127 8.71 15.86 15.88
N ALA A 128 7.57 15.78 16.57
CA ALA A 128 6.52 16.79 16.59
C ALA A 128 6.84 17.92 17.59
N TYR A 129 7.92 18.64 17.34
CA TYR A 129 8.39 19.78 18.15
C TYR A 129 9.03 20.87 17.28
N GLY A 130 9.36 22.02 17.88
CA GLY A 130 9.98 23.15 17.20
C GLY A 130 8.99 23.93 16.31
N PHE A 131 7.70 23.91 16.68
CA PHE A 131 6.68 24.69 15.96
C PHE A 131 6.98 26.18 16.06
N GLY A 132 7.01 26.88 14.90
CA GLY A 132 7.34 28.29 14.78
C GLY A 132 8.83 28.62 14.81
N ASP A 133 9.72 27.64 14.96
CA ASP A 133 11.17 27.83 14.87
C ASP A 133 11.58 27.86 13.38
N GLU A 134 12.12 28.99 12.92
CA GLU A 134 12.54 29.19 11.53
C GLU A 134 13.75 28.33 11.12
N HIS A 135 14.49 27.78 12.07
CA HIS A 135 15.63 26.89 11.82
C HIS A 135 15.22 25.44 11.55
N ARG A 136 13.93 25.10 11.72
CA ARG A 136 13.42 23.75 11.57
C ARG A 136 12.31 23.67 10.52
N ALA A 137 12.39 22.69 9.62
CA ALA A 137 11.24 22.36 8.77
C ALA A 137 10.05 22.00 9.66
N GLN A 138 8.90 22.62 9.41
CA GLN A 138 7.75 22.55 10.32
C GLN A 138 7.04 21.19 10.24
N PRO A 139 6.91 20.41 11.33
CA PRO A 139 6.14 19.18 11.32
C PRO A 139 4.67 19.51 11.03
N MET A 140 4.14 19.07 9.90
CA MET A 140 2.77 19.41 9.47
C MET A 140 1.93 18.18 9.15
N VAL A 141 2.56 17.08 8.74
CA VAL A 141 1.88 15.85 8.36
C VAL A 141 2.53 14.66 9.06
N VAL A 142 1.72 13.73 9.52
CA VAL A 142 2.15 12.37 9.85
C VAL A 142 1.67 11.44 8.75
N SER A 143 2.54 10.58 8.24
CA SER A 143 2.18 9.59 7.21
C SER A 143 2.33 8.19 7.79
N ILE A 144 1.25 7.41 7.73
CA ILE A 144 1.22 5.98 8.07
C ILE A 144 0.92 5.14 6.84
N THR A 145 1.23 3.85 6.87
CA THR A 145 0.97 2.92 5.77
C THR A 145 0.04 1.80 6.20
N GLN A 146 -0.99 1.50 5.38
CA GLN A 146 -2.01 0.50 5.69
C GLN A 146 -2.23 -0.43 4.47
N SER A 147 -1.95 -1.74 4.55
CA SER A 147 -1.16 -2.38 5.62
C SER A 147 0.28 -1.89 5.59
N THR A 148 0.98 -1.99 6.72
CA THR A 148 2.36 -1.51 6.82
C THR A 148 3.30 -2.25 5.87
N GLU A 149 4.48 -1.71 5.64
CA GLU A 149 5.51 -2.30 4.76
C GLU A 149 5.98 -3.68 5.24
N VAL A 150 5.80 -3.97 6.52
CA VAL A 150 6.14 -5.27 7.14
C VAL A 150 4.91 -6.17 7.37
N GLY A 151 3.79 -5.87 6.72
CA GLY A 151 2.60 -6.72 6.65
C GLY A 151 1.68 -6.69 7.87
N THR A 152 1.91 -5.81 8.83
CA THR A 152 1.00 -5.60 9.96
C THR A 152 -0.14 -4.66 9.59
N VAL A 153 -1.21 -4.66 10.38
CA VAL A 153 -2.41 -3.86 10.11
C VAL A 153 -2.73 -3.00 11.33
N TYR A 154 -2.87 -1.70 11.13
CA TYR A 154 -3.38 -0.80 12.16
C TYR A 154 -4.86 -1.09 12.43
N THR A 155 -5.23 -1.15 13.71
CA THR A 155 -6.63 -1.14 14.12
C THR A 155 -7.22 0.27 14.02
N PRO A 156 -8.56 0.42 13.90
CA PRO A 156 -9.20 1.74 13.94
C PRO A 156 -8.85 2.56 15.18
N GLY A 157 -8.66 1.89 16.32
CA GLY A 157 -8.28 2.53 17.58
C GLY A 157 -6.86 3.11 17.55
N GLU A 158 -5.89 2.40 16.97
CA GLU A 158 -4.52 2.88 16.78
C GLU A 158 -4.48 4.09 15.84
N ILE A 159 -5.23 4.05 14.73
CA ILE A 159 -5.31 5.17 13.78
C ILE A 159 -5.95 6.38 14.45
N ARG A 160 -7.06 6.20 15.19
CA ARG A 160 -7.74 7.27 15.91
C ARG A 160 -6.83 7.92 16.95
N ALA A 161 -6.08 7.13 17.71
CA ALA A 161 -5.13 7.66 18.69
C ALA A 161 -4.05 8.54 18.04
N LEU A 162 -3.57 8.15 16.85
CA LEU A 162 -2.67 8.99 16.07
C LEU A 162 -3.35 10.25 15.55
N ALA A 163 -4.54 10.13 14.97
CA ALA A 163 -5.32 11.26 14.45
C ALA A 163 -5.61 12.29 15.56
N ASP A 164 -6.10 11.85 16.71
CA ASP A 164 -6.37 12.73 17.86
C ASP A 164 -5.10 13.47 18.31
N TYR A 165 -3.97 12.77 18.35
CA TYR A 165 -2.69 13.37 18.73
C TYR A 165 -2.23 14.41 17.70
N VAL A 166 -2.20 14.08 16.39
CA VAL A 166 -1.68 15.00 15.37
C VAL A 166 -2.59 16.19 15.17
N HIS A 167 -3.91 16.01 15.20
CA HIS A 167 -4.89 17.11 15.14
C HIS A 167 -4.78 18.03 16.35
N SER A 168 -4.48 17.51 17.57
CA SER A 168 -4.23 18.35 18.75
C SER A 168 -3.01 19.26 18.60
N LYS A 169 -2.14 18.98 17.63
CA LYS A 169 -0.96 19.78 17.28
C LYS A 169 -1.14 20.61 16.00
N ASN A 170 -2.36 20.69 15.47
CA ASN A 170 -2.67 21.30 14.16
C ASN A 170 -1.85 20.67 13.01
N MET A 171 -1.55 19.38 13.10
CA MET A 171 -0.97 18.58 12.05
C MET A 171 -2.05 17.76 11.35
N LEU A 172 -1.75 17.18 10.19
CA LEU A 172 -2.65 16.34 9.41
C LEU A 172 -2.17 14.89 9.38
N LEU A 173 -3.10 13.95 9.14
CA LEU A 173 -2.81 12.53 9.02
C LEU A 173 -3.00 12.07 7.58
N HIS A 174 -1.90 11.67 6.92
CA HIS A 174 -1.89 10.98 5.63
C HIS A 174 -1.81 9.46 5.84
N MET A 175 -2.51 8.71 4.98
CA MET A 175 -2.41 7.25 4.92
C MET A 175 -1.98 6.80 3.52
N ASP A 176 -0.83 6.14 3.43
CA ASP A 176 -0.47 5.35 2.25
C ASP A 176 -1.27 4.04 2.28
N GLY A 177 -2.25 3.94 1.41
CA GLY A 177 -3.15 2.81 1.26
C GLY A 177 -2.78 1.88 0.09
N ALA A 178 -1.48 1.73 -0.22
CA ALA A 178 -1.03 0.85 -1.30
C ALA A 178 -1.56 -0.58 -1.18
N ARG A 179 -1.89 -1.04 0.05
CA ARG A 179 -2.53 -2.33 0.35
C ARG A 179 -3.78 -2.17 1.24
N LEU A 180 -4.55 -1.11 1.01
CA LEU A 180 -5.76 -0.82 1.79
C LEU A 180 -6.78 -1.94 1.71
N TRP A 181 -6.91 -2.58 0.54
CA TRP A 181 -7.80 -3.73 0.31
C TRP A 181 -7.44 -4.92 1.20
N ASN A 182 -6.14 -5.23 1.32
CA ASN A 182 -5.63 -6.28 2.20
C ASN A 182 -5.91 -5.97 3.68
N ALA A 183 -5.77 -4.71 4.08
CA ALA A 183 -6.10 -4.28 5.42
C ALA A 183 -7.61 -4.38 5.70
N ALA A 184 -8.47 -3.97 4.76
CA ALA A 184 -9.92 -4.10 4.88
C ALA A 184 -10.34 -5.57 5.01
N ALA A 185 -9.77 -6.46 4.17
CA ALA A 185 -9.99 -7.90 4.25
C ALA A 185 -9.53 -8.49 5.59
N SER A 186 -8.40 -8.05 6.12
CA SER A 186 -7.86 -8.49 7.42
C SER A 186 -8.70 -8.02 8.60
N LEU A 187 -9.18 -6.78 8.57
CA LEU A 187 -10.00 -6.19 9.63
C LEU A 187 -11.45 -6.66 9.57
N GLY A 188 -11.95 -7.06 8.39
CA GLY A 188 -13.37 -7.35 8.17
C GLY A 188 -14.25 -6.10 8.33
N LEU A 189 -13.73 -4.92 8.03
CA LEU A 189 -14.39 -3.63 8.25
C LEU A 189 -14.57 -2.85 6.94
N PRO A 190 -15.63 -2.00 6.84
CA PRO A 190 -15.75 -1.01 5.79
C PRO A 190 -14.58 -0.02 5.80
N PHE A 191 -14.21 0.51 4.64
CA PHE A 191 -13.09 1.45 4.52
C PHE A 191 -13.24 2.68 5.42
N ALA A 192 -14.44 3.26 5.50
CA ALA A 192 -14.69 4.45 6.33
C ALA A 192 -14.33 4.24 7.80
N ASP A 193 -14.49 3.03 8.34
CA ASP A 193 -14.30 2.75 9.76
C ASP A 193 -12.87 2.88 10.25
N PHE A 194 -11.90 2.60 9.36
CA PHE A 194 -10.47 2.70 9.66
C PHE A 194 -9.76 3.77 8.81
N THR A 195 -10.51 4.64 8.12
CA THR A 195 -9.99 5.83 7.43
C THR A 195 -10.70 7.09 7.93
N THR A 196 -11.80 7.50 7.32
CA THR A 196 -12.55 8.72 7.61
C THR A 196 -13.00 8.80 9.08
N HIS A 197 -13.65 7.76 9.57
CA HIS A 197 -14.12 7.72 10.96
C HIS A 197 -12.97 7.58 11.98
N ALA A 198 -11.81 7.13 11.55
CA ALA A 198 -10.61 7.08 12.37
C ALA A 198 -9.78 8.38 12.31
N GLY A 199 -10.16 9.35 11.49
CA GLY A 199 -9.55 10.67 11.44
C GLY A 199 -8.41 10.83 10.44
N VAL A 200 -8.34 9.98 9.41
CA VAL A 200 -7.42 10.18 8.28
C VAL A 200 -7.91 11.37 7.45
N ASP A 201 -7.01 12.29 7.10
CA ASP A 201 -7.34 13.46 6.28
C ASP A 201 -7.21 13.20 4.78
N VAL A 202 -6.14 12.53 4.36
CA VAL A 202 -5.88 12.21 2.95
C VAL A 202 -5.33 10.78 2.84
N LEU A 203 -5.83 10.05 1.84
CA LEU A 203 -5.48 8.67 1.56
C LEU A 203 -4.91 8.53 0.14
N SER A 204 -3.77 7.86 0.00
CA SER A 204 -3.31 7.32 -1.28
C SER A 204 -3.91 5.92 -1.46
N LEU A 205 -4.96 5.80 -2.29
CA LEU A 205 -5.68 4.54 -2.51
C LEU A 205 -5.00 3.69 -3.59
N GLY A 206 -4.46 2.54 -3.21
CA GLY A 206 -3.84 1.58 -4.12
C GLY A 206 -4.86 0.69 -4.82
N ALA A 207 -4.68 0.45 -6.12
CA ALA A 207 -5.45 -0.52 -6.89
C ALA A 207 -4.54 -1.48 -7.69
N THR A 208 -3.37 -1.05 -8.13
CA THR A 208 -2.45 -1.82 -8.97
C THR A 208 -2.04 -3.13 -8.30
N LYS A 209 -1.64 -3.09 -7.03
CA LYS A 209 -1.23 -4.29 -6.27
C LYS A 209 -2.39 -5.26 -5.99
N ASN A 210 -3.62 -4.82 -6.21
CA ASN A 210 -4.83 -5.61 -6.02
C ASN A 210 -5.51 -5.97 -7.35
N GLY A 211 -4.74 -6.08 -8.43
CA GLY A 211 -5.17 -6.60 -9.73
C GLY A 211 -5.59 -5.56 -10.76
N ALA A 212 -5.34 -4.26 -10.55
CA ALA A 212 -5.44 -3.28 -11.63
C ALA A 212 -4.18 -3.29 -12.51
N LEU A 213 -4.29 -2.78 -13.74
CA LEU A 213 -3.17 -2.64 -14.70
C LEU A 213 -2.18 -1.56 -14.26
N GLY A 214 -2.71 -0.45 -13.77
CA GLY A 214 -1.94 0.75 -13.41
C GLY A 214 -2.94 1.86 -13.11
N ALA A 215 -3.51 1.82 -11.92
CA ALA A 215 -4.51 2.77 -11.46
C ALA A 215 -4.38 2.93 -9.94
N GLU A 216 -4.29 4.17 -9.52
CA GLU A 216 -4.26 4.58 -8.13
C GLU A 216 -5.15 5.82 -7.99
N ALA A 217 -5.45 6.22 -6.79
CA ALA A 217 -6.15 7.48 -6.57
C ALA A 217 -5.69 8.17 -5.28
N ILE A 218 -5.79 9.48 -5.24
CA ILE A 218 -5.78 10.23 -4.00
C ILE A 218 -7.23 10.41 -3.58
N VAL A 219 -7.57 10.04 -2.36
CA VAL A 219 -8.88 10.27 -1.76
C VAL A 219 -8.72 11.32 -0.65
N VAL A 220 -9.29 12.48 -0.85
CA VAL A 220 -9.34 13.55 0.13
C VAL A 220 -10.56 13.31 1.01
N LEU A 221 -10.33 12.99 2.27
CA LEU A 221 -11.38 12.68 3.27
C LEU A 221 -11.78 13.92 4.05
N ASN A 222 -10.81 14.83 4.24
CA ASN A 222 -10.99 16.15 4.83
C ASN A 222 -10.66 17.22 3.77
N PRO A 223 -11.67 17.88 3.15
CA PRO A 223 -11.42 18.88 2.10
C PRO A 223 -10.54 20.05 2.55
N ASP A 224 -10.56 20.40 3.84
CA ASP A 224 -9.75 21.49 4.39
C ASP A 224 -8.26 21.13 4.54
N ALA A 225 -7.90 19.85 4.34
CA ALA A 225 -6.52 19.37 4.46
C ALA A 225 -5.66 19.61 3.22
N VAL A 226 -6.24 20.03 2.10
CA VAL A 226 -5.53 20.11 0.82
C VAL A 226 -5.70 21.47 0.14
N GLU A 227 -4.63 21.92 -0.52
CA GLU A 227 -4.67 23.12 -1.35
C GLU A 227 -4.06 22.81 -2.74
N GLY A 228 -4.75 23.26 -3.79
CA GLY A 228 -4.23 23.24 -5.16
C GLY A 228 -4.04 21.85 -5.78
N ILE A 229 -4.67 20.79 -5.25
CA ILE A 229 -4.46 19.39 -5.67
C ILE A 229 -4.68 19.16 -7.17
N LEU A 230 -5.63 19.86 -7.80
CA LEU A 230 -5.88 19.79 -9.26
C LEU A 230 -4.66 20.22 -10.07
N TYR A 231 -4.03 21.32 -9.64
CA TYR A 231 -2.83 21.87 -10.31
C TYR A 231 -1.61 20.99 -10.02
N LEU A 232 -1.44 20.55 -8.77
CA LEU A 232 -0.34 19.71 -8.35
C LEU A 232 -0.36 18.35 -9.08
N ARG A 233 -1.54 17.73 -9.26
CA ARG A 233 -1.70 16.52 -10.06
C ARG A 233 -1.23 16.71 -11.51
N LYS A 234 -1.58 17.84 -12.13
CA LYS A 234 -1.12 18.16 -13.50
C LYS A 234 0.38 18.43 -13.53
N LEU A 235 0.89 19.24 -12.59
CA LEU A 235 2.30 19.58 -12.46
C LEU A 235 3.18 18.34 -12.26
N SER A 236 2.71 17.38 -11.45
CA SER A 236 3.39 16.11 -11.19
C SER A 236 3.14 15.04 -12.28
N MET A 237 2.61 15.44 -13.44
CA MET A 237 2.38 14.56 -14.61
C MET A 237 1.42 13.37 -14.33
N GLN A 238 0.58 13.48 -13.29
CA GLN A 238 -0.36 12.43 -12.88
C GLN A 238 -1.77 12.59 -13.46
N LEU A 239 -2.03 13.63 -14.27
CA LEU A 239 -3.33 13.84 -14.93
C LEU A 239 -3.37 13.16 -16.29
N SER A 240 -4.04 12.00 -16.37
CA SER A 240 -4.25 11.26 -17.63
C SER A 240 -5.23 11.98 -18.56
N SER A 241 -4.90 12.05 -19.86
CA SER A 241 -5.85 12.54 -20.86
C SER A 241 -7.05 11.59 -21.06
N LYS A 242 -6.82 10.29 -21.02
CA LYS A 242 -7.86 9.25 -21.09
C LYS A 242 -8.17 8.70 -19.70
N MET A 243 -8.53 9.59 -18.77
CA MET A 243 -8.75 9.27 -17.36
C MET A 243 -9.80 8.17 -17.15
N ARG A 244 -10.78 8.07 -18.04
CA ARG A 244 -11.83 7.03 -17.97
C ARG A 244 -11.29 5.62 -17.80
N PHE A 245 -10.10 5.30 -18.35
CA PHE A 245 -9.52 3.97 -18.23
C PHE A 245 -8.88 3.73 -16.86
N VAL A 246 -8.34 4.76 -16.24
CA VAL A 246 -7.86 4.69 -14.85
C VAL A 246 -9.05 4.51 -13.91
N SER A 247 -10.07 5.35 -14.08
CA SER A 247 -11.29 5.32 -13.24
C SER A 247 -12.07 4.01 -13.37
N ALA A 248 -12.20 3.46 -14.58
CA ALA A 248 -12.90 2.19 -14.82
C ALA A 248 -12.24 1.01 -14.10
N GLN A 249 -10.91 0.99 -13.99
CA GLN A 249 -10.17 -0.06 -13.27
C GLN A 249 -10.46 -0.01 -11.76
N ILE A 250 -10.45 1.20 -11.17
CA ILE A 250 -10.74 1.37 -9.74
C ILE A 250 -12.20 1.03 -9.46
N LEU A 251 -13.13 1.48 -10.31
CA LEU A 251 -14.57 1.13 -10.21
C LEU A 251 -14.78 -0.38 -10.18
N ALA A 252 -14.10 -1.14 -11.04
CA ALA A 252 -14.25 -2.59 -11.11
C ALA A 252 -13.90 -3.27 -9.77
N LEU A 253 -12.92 -2.75 -9.03
CA LEU A 253 -12.55 -3.30 -7.72
C LEU A 253 -13.64 -3.09 -6.64
N PHE A 254 -14.44 -2.02 -6.76
CA PHE A 254 -15.55 -1.77 -5.84
C PHE A 254 -16.82 -2.57 -6.21
N GLN A 255 -16.95 -3.00 -7.47
CA GLN A 255 -18.12 -3.76 -7.92
C GLN A 255 -18.10 -5.18 -7.35
N GLU A 256 -19.26 -5.67 -6.88
CA GLU A 256 -19.47 -7.06 -6.45
C GLU A 256 -18.38 -7.60 -5.50
N SER A 257 -17.75 -6.72 -4.72
CA SER A 257 -16.65 -7.07 -3.80
C SER A 257 -15.40 -7.64 -4.47
N VAL A 258 -15.17 -7.40 -5.75
CA VAL A 258 -14.02 -7.91 -6.52
C VAL A 258 -12.70 -7.62 -5.80
N GLY A 259 -12.45 -6.37 -5.41
CA GLY A 259 -11.21 -5.98 -4.74
C GLY A 259 -11.03 -6.64 -3.36
N ILE A 260 -12.10 -6.75 -2.58
CA ILE A 260 -12.06 -7.43 -1.26
C ILE A 260 -11.84 -8.94 -1.44
N THR A 261 -12.47 -9.56 -2.42
CA THR A 261 -12.28 -10.99 -2.72
C THR A 261 -10.84 -11.28 -3.11
N ALA A 262 -10.26 -10.48 -4.00
CA ALA A 262 -8.86 -10.60 -4.42
C ALA A 262 -7.88 -10.44 -3.24
N ALA A 263 -8.08 -9.43 -2.40
CA ALA A 263 -7.27 -9.18 -1.22
C ALA A 263 -7.42 -10.28 -0.15
N THR A 264 -8.64 -10.78 0.06
CA THR A 264 -8.90 -11.90 0.99
C THR A 264 -8.16 -13.15 0.54
N HIS A 265 -8.19 -13.46 -0.77
CA HIS A 265 -7.45 -14.60 -1.31
C HIS A 265 -5.94 -14.43 -1.07
N ALA A 266 -5.36 -13.27 -1.41
CA ALA A 266 -3.94 -13.01 -1.19
C ALA A 266 -3.52 -13.14 0.30
N ASN A 267 -4.33 -12.62 1.23
CA ASN A 267 -4.12 -12.76 2.67
C ASN A 267 -4.23 -14.24 3.11
N THR A 268 -5.19 -14.98 2.57
CA THR A 268 -5.38 -16.42 2.87
C THR A 268 -4.17 -17.23 2.42
N MET A 269 -3.62 -16.94 1.24
CA MET A 269 -2.42 -17.61 0.74
C MET A 269 -1.18 -17.29 1.60
N ALA A 270 -1.03 -16.06 2.07
CA ALA A 270 0.05 -15.71 3.00
C ALA A 270 -0.12 -16.41 4.37
N ALA A 271 -1.33 -16.49 4.89
CA ALA A 271 -1.63 -17.25 6.11
C ALA A 271 -1.35 -18.74 5.93
N LEU A 272 -1.69 -19.31 4.77
CA LEU A 272 -1.39 -20.72 4.44
C LEU A 272 0.12 -20.96 4.37
N LEU A 273 0.88 -20.07 3.69
CA LEU A 273 2.34 -20.14 3.66
C LEU A 273 2.92 -20.13 5.07
N ARG A 274 2.46 -19.20 5.90
CA ARG A 274 2.87 -19.08 7.28
C ARG A 274 2.59 -20.34 8.10
N SER A 275 1.34 -20.83 8.11
CA SER A 275 0.94 -21.99 8.89
C SER A 275 1.61 -23.28 8.42
N THR A 276 1.79 -23.46 7.10
CA THR A 276 2.47 -24.64 6.57
C THR A 276 3.94 -24.67 7.01
N LEU A 277 4.63 -23.53 7.02
CA LEU A 277 6.00 -23.42 7.52
C LEU A 277 6.05 -23.69 9.05
N GLU A 278 5.12 -23.15 9.82
CA GLU A 278 5.01 -23.40 11.26
C GLU A 278 4.81 -24.89 11.56
N ASP A 279 3.97 -25.59 10.78
CA ASP A 279 3.77 -27.04 10.90
C ASP A 279 5.06 -27.83 10.62
N ARG A 280 5.83 -27.45 9.58
CA ARG A 280 7.14 -28.08 9.27
C ARG A 280 8.17 -27.83 10.38
N ILE A 281 8.18 -26.63 10.97
CA ILE A 281 9.02 -26.30 12.13
C ILE A 281 8.61 -27.14 13.35
N ALA A 282 7.33 -27.25 13.65
CA ALA A 282 6.82 -28.04 14.78
C ALA A 282 7.13 -29.55 14.64
N GLN A 283 7.18 -30.05 13.39
CA GLN A 283 7.55 -31.43 13.07
C GLN A 283 9.07 -31.67 13.08
N GLY A 284 9.88 -30.62 13.25
CA GLY A 284 11.35 -30.69 13.19
C GLY A 284 11.91 -30.88 11.77
N ALA A 285 11.09 -30.69 10.74
CA ALA A 285 11.50 -30.78 9.34
C ALA A 285 12.23 -29.50 8.87
N ILE A 286 11.95 -28.36 9.50
CA ILE A 286 12.62 -27.06 9.32
C ILE A 286 13.10 -26.60 10.70
N THR A 287 14.38 -26.26 10.85
CA THR A 287 14.98 -25.87 12.14
C THR A 287 15.59 -24.47 12.17
N GLU A 288 15.91 -23.89 11.01
CA GLU A 288 16.67 -22.64 10.88
C GLU A 288 15.85 -21.55 10.18
N LEU A 289 14.58 -21.40 10.57
CA LEU A 289 13.68 -20.37 10.07
C LEU A 289 12.90 -19.77 11.24
N ALA A 290 12.88 -18.46 11.33
CA ALA A 290 12.08 -17.72 12.29
C ALA A 290 11.28 -16.61 11.58
N PHE A 291 10.17 -16.18 12.16
CA PHE A 291 9.36 -15.11 11.60
C PHE A 291 9.59 -13.81 12.34
N SER A 292 9.75 -12.71 11.58
CA SER A 292 10.03 -11.39 12.14
C SER A 292 8.78 -10.67 12.64
N TYR A 293 7.64 -10.86 11.93
CA TYR A 293 6.39 -10.14 12.19
C TYR A 293 5.19 -11.07 12.11
N PRO A 294 4.04 -10.69 12.72
CA PRO A 294 2.76 -11.35 12.47
C PRO A 294 2.35 -11.23 11.00
N THR A 295 1.80 -12.28 10.41
CA THR A 295 1.24 -12.26 9.06
C THR A 295 -0.22 -11.80 9.14
N GLN A 296 -0.45 -10.49 8.98
CA GLN A 296 -1.78 -9.87 9.07
C GLN A 296 -2.33 -9.43 7.70
N SER A 297 -1.50 -9.46 6.66
CA SER A 297 -1.88 -9.17 5.29
C SER A 297 -1.26 -10.21 4.34
N ASN A 298 -0.99 -9.84 3.10
CA ASN A 298 -0.49 -10.76 2.07
C ASN A 298 1.03 -10.99 2.07
N GLY A 299 1.76 -10.56 3.10
CA GLY A 299 3.22 -10.69 3.20
C GLY A 299 3.67 -11.52 4.39
N VAL A 300 4.63 -12.43 4.17
CA VAL A 300 5.33 -13.20 5.20
C VAL A 300 6.77 -12.72 5.28
N PHE A 301 7.23 -12.40 6.48
CA PHE A 301 8.59 -11.97 6.77
C PHE A 301 9.29 -12.99 7.62
N ALA A 302 10.42 -13.49 7.13
CA ALA A 302 11.17 -14.55 7.80
C ALA A 302 12.66 -14.26 7.83
N MET A 303 13.34 -14.76 8.86
CA MET A 303 14.78 -14.79 8.94
C MET A 303 15.27 -16.18 8.52
N ILE A 304 16.17 -16.21 7.57
CA ILE A 304 16.77 -17.42 7.01
C ILE A 304 18.23 -17.11 6.66
N ASP A 305 19.08 -18.14 6.65
CA ASP A 305 20.46 -17.96 6.23
C ASP A 305 20.55 -17.36 4.80
N LEU A 306 21.44 -16.40 4.60
CA LEU A 306 21.57 -15.67 3.34
C LEU A 306 22.05 -16.56 2.19
N GLU A 307 22.86 -17.60 2.43
CA GLU A 307 23.30 -18.53 1.39
C GLU A 307 22.11 -19.39 0.94
N VAL A 308 21.28 -19.85 1.89
CA VAL A 308 20.03 -20.57 1.61
C VAL A 308 19.08 -19.66 0.83
N ALA A 309 18.88 -18.41 1.29
CA ALA A 309 18.05 -17.43 0.57
C ALA A 309 18.53 -17.20 -0.87
N ASN A 310 19.85 -17.15 -1.08
CA ASN A 310 20.46 -16.98 -2.40
C ASN A 310 20.22 -18.21 -3.32
N ARG A 311 20.32 -19.44 -2.80
CA ARG A 311 20.00 -20.65 -3.56
C ARG A 311 18.51 -20.71 -3.92
N LEU A 312 17.63 -20.41 -2.97
CA LEU A 312 16.18 -20.32 -3.18
C LEU A 312 15.82 -19.31 -4.29
N ARG A 313 16.44 -18.10 -4.28
CA ARG A 313 16.17 -17.05 -5.27
C ARG A 313 16.57 -17.41 -6.71
N GLN A 314 17.44 -18.36 -6.90
CA GLN A 314 17.76 -18.91 -8.23
C GLN A 314 16.60 -19.73 -8.80
N LYS A 315 15.76 -20.32 -7.94
CA LYS A 315 14.65 -21.19 -8.30
C LYS A 315 13.30 -20.44 -8.27
N VAL A 316 13.08 -19.58 -7.27
CA VAL A 316 11.86 -18.80 -7.08
C VAL A 316 12.22 -17.36 -6.71
N ARG A 317 11.59 -16.38 -7.37
CA ARG A 317 11.85 -14.95 -7.12
C ARG A 317 11.19 -14.46 -5.84
N PHE A 318 11.99 -13.86 -4.95
CA PHE A 318 11.56 -13.04 -3.81
C PHE A 318 12.65 -12.01 -3.46
N TYR A 319 12.38 -11.08 -2.53
CA TYR A 319 13.34 -10.06 -2.12
C TYR A 319 13.94 -10.38 -0.75
N ASN A 320 15.25 -10.09 -0.59
CA ASN A 320 15.79 -9.84 0.73
C ASN A 320 15.16 -8.54 1.23
N TRP A 321 14.72 -8.54 2.49
CA TRP A 321 14.13 -7.36 3.09
C TRP A 321 15.19 -6.57 3.88
N ASP A 322 15.94 -7.26 4.72
CA ASP A 322 17.12 -6.73 5.43
C ASP A 322 18.24 -7.77 5.40
N GLU A 323 19.23 -7.52 4.54
CA GLU A 323 20.37 -8.45 4.37
C GLU A 323 21.23 -8.52 5.62
N SER A 324 21.30 -7.43 6.42
CA SER A 324 22.11 -7.41 7.65
C SER A 324 21.58 -8.38 8.72
N ARG A 325 20.31 -8.76 8.62
CA ARG A 325 19.61 -9.67 9.54
C ARG A 325 19.26 -11.01 8.94
N GLY A 326 19.53 -11.21 7.63
CA GLY A 326 19.06 -12.39 6.92
C GLY A 326 17.52 -12.41 6.76
N GLU A 327 16.89 -11.24 6.73
CA GLU A 327 15.43 -11.12 6.62
C GLU A 327 14.98 -11.10 5.17
N VAL A 328 14.02 -11.96 4.85
CA VAL A 328 13.38 -12.08 3.53
C VAL A 328 11.91 -11.75 3.60
N ARG A 329 11.35 -11.29 2.46
CA ARG A 329 9.93 -11.03 2.30
C ARG A 329 9.36 -11.92 1.21
N TRP A 330 8.29 -12.63 1.53
CA TRP A 330 7.48 -13.44 0.60
C TRP A 330 6.08 -12.84 0.49
N MET A 331 5.73 -12.38 -0.71
CA MET A 331 4.44 -11.74 -0.99
C MET A 331 3.54 -12.68 -1.78
N CYS A 332 2.31 -12.87 -1.31
CA CYS A 332 1.25 -13.51 -2.06
C CYS A 332 0.37 -12.47 -2.78
N SER A 333 -0.24 -12.85 -3.87
CA SER A 333 -1.14 -12.01 -4.67
C SER A 333 -2.47 -12.73 -4.94
N PHE A 334 -3.38 -12.05 -5.61
CA PHE A 334 -4.71 -12.58 -5.91
C PHE A 334 -4.71 -13.85 -6.78
N ASP A 335 -3.60 -14.16 -7.46
CA ASP A 335 -3.44 -15.30 -8.35
C ASP A 335 -2.46 -16.38 -7.79
N THR A 336 -1.97 -16.22 -6.58
CA THR A 336 -1.18 -17.25 -5.88
C THR A 336 -2.08 -18.43 -5.54
N THR A 337 -1.63 -19.66 -5.82
CA THR A 337 -2.40 -20.88 -5.57
C THR A 337 -1.87 -21.66 -4.36
N GLU A 338 -2.69 -22.54 -3.79
CA GLU A 338 -2.25 -23.48 -2.74
C GLU A 338 -1.09 -24.36 -3.23
N ALA A 339 -1.13 -24.79 -4.49
CA ALA A 339 -0.04 -25.59 -5.10
C ALA A 339 1.27 -24.81 -5.15
N ASP A 340 1.24 -23.50 -5.44
CA ASP A 340 2.43 -22.64 -5.41
C ASP A 340 2.99 -22.58 -3.98
N ILE A 341 2.13 -22.46 -2.97
CA ILE A 341 2.53 -22.41 -1.55
C ILE A 341 3.19 -23.74 -1.15
N ILE A 342 2.57 -24.86 -1.40
CA ILE A 342 3.11 -26.19 -1.04
C ILE A 342 4.48 -26.40 -1.71
N SER A 343 4.55 -26.13 -3.02
CA SER A 343 5.80 -26.29 -3.77
C SER A 343 6.92 -25.36 -3.22
N PHE A 344 6.57 -24.17 -2.80
CA PHE A 344 7.55 -23.24 -2.25
C PHE A 344 8.02 -23.66 -0.85
N VAL A 345 7.12 -24.15 0.00
CA VAL A 345 7.49 -24.68 1.33
C VAL A 345 8.36 -25.93 1.22
N ASP A 346 8.05 -26.84 0.30
CA ASP A 346 8.88 -28.03 0.04
C ASP A 346 10.29 -27.61 -0.42
N LEU A 347 10.38 -26.64 -1.32
CA LEU A 347 11.66 -26.08 -1.76
C LEU A 347 12.46 -25.42 -0.63
N ILE A 348 11.81 -24.66 0.26
CA ILE A 348 12.47 -24.07 1.44
C ILE A 348 13.04 -25.18 2.33
N GLN A 349 12.26 -26.23 2.58
CA GLN A 349 12.71 -27.35 3.40
C GLN A 349 13.92 -28.08 2.76
N GLU A 350 13.89 -28.34 1.44
CA GLU A 350 14.99 -28.96 0.72
C GLU A 350 16.28 -28.14 0.83
N GLU A 351 16.20 -26.82 0.62
CA GLU A 351 17.37 -25.95 0.64
C GLU A 351 17.96 -25.72 2.05
N LEU A 352 17.15 -25.84 3.09
CA LEU A 352 17.61 -25.79 4.48
C LEU A 352 18.29 -27.11 4.93
N GLN A 353 18.01 -28.22 4.26
CA GLN A 353 18.60 -29.54 4.54
C GLN A 353 19.84 -29.83 3.71
N ALA A 354 20.13 -29.02 2.68
CA ALA A 354 21.26 -29.17 1.76
C ALA A 354 22.53 -28.48 2.28
#